data_e982628d5ae10cb1e5a572c35348fe1c
#
_entry.id   e982628d5ae10cb1e5a572c35348fe1c
#
_cell.length_a   1.000
_cell.length_b   1.000
_cell.length_c   1.000
_cell.angle_alpha   90.00
_cell.angle_beta   90.00
_cell.angle_gamma   90.00
#
_symmetry.space_group_name_H-M   'P 1'
#
loop_
_entity.id
_entity.type
_entity.pdbx_description
1 polymer ?
#
loop_
_entity_poly.entity_id
_entity_poly.type
_entity_poly.pdbx_seq_one_letter_code
_entity_poly.pdbx_strand_id
1 'polypeptide(L)'
;LAITGTNGKTTTTTLLGKIFENAGRVTHVAGNIGYPLSAVAMKSKKDDVVVVEVSSFQLESIKTFHPHVAALLNITEDHLNRHGTMAQYIRLKQRIFENQTGRDYAVLNMDDPVLFKMAGKVKSQVAFFSRTQPVENGAFVEDGKIVWQWNGARRTICDAEQILIPGPHNLENALAATAMACAMGVPAPVIRHTLQSFSGVEHRIEKVRVFQGVPYINASKGTNVDGTI
;
A
#
# COMPACT_ATOMS: atom_id res chain seq x y z
N LEU A 1 -5.12 -3.13 -9.26
CA LEU A 1 -4.82 -3.17 -7.84
C LEU A 1 -5.35 -1.91 -7.16
N ALA A 2 -5.77 -1.99 -5.88
CA ALA A 2 -6.33 -0.83 -5.18
C ALA A 2 -5.73 -0.68 -3.78
N ILE A 3 -5.47 0.56 -3.36
CA ILE A 3 -4.89 0.87 -2.06
C ILE A 3 -5.74 1.91 -1.34
N THR A 4 -6.10 1.62 -0.07
CA THR A 4 -6.70 2.58 0.86
C THR A 4 -6.03 2.50 2.23
N GLY A 5 -6.36 3.39 3.11
CA GLY A 5 -5.82 3.50 4.47
C GLY A 5 -6.03 4.92 4.99
N THR A 6 -5.74 5.19 6.25
CA THR A 6 -5.66 6.55 6.73
C THR A 6 -4.40 7.21 6.19
N ASN A 7 -3.24 6.61 6.41
CA ASN A 7 -1.94 7.10 5.98
C ASN A 7 -1.24 6.13 5.01
N GLY A 8 -0.19 6.58 4.32
CA GLY A 8 0.65 5.73 3.46
C GLY A 8 0.13 5.46 2.05
N LYS A 9 -1.14 5.78 1.75
CA LYS A 9 -1.78 5.48 0.45
C LYS A 9 -0.94 5.89 -0.76
N THR A 10 -0.58 7.16 -0.84
CA THR A 10 0.13 7.73 -2.00
C THR A 10 1.50 7.10 -2.17
N THR A 11 2.26 6.96 -1.07
CA THR A 11 3.59 6.35 -1.11
C THR A 11 3.51 4.90 -1.59
N THR A 12 2.59 4.10 -1.01
CA THR A 12 2.40 2.70 -1.40
C THR A 12 1.93 2.57 -2.84
N THR A 13 0.99 3.42 -3.29
CA THR A 13 0.47 3.40 -4.66
C THR A 13 1.56 3.74 -5.68
N THR A 14 2.34 4.79 -5.40
CA THR A 14 3.43 5.21 -6.30
C THR A 14 4.55 4.18 -6.34
N LEU A 15 4.96 3.65 -5.17
CA LEU A 15 5.97 2.60 -5.07
C LEU A 15 5.54 1.33 -5.82
N LEU A 16 4.29 0.89 -5.62
CA LEU A 16 3.75 -0.28 -6.33
C LEU A 16 3.70 -0.05 -7.84
N GLY A 17 3.28 1.12 -8.29
CA GLY A 17 3.35 1.51 -9.71
C GLY A 17 4.76 1.36 -10.26
N LYS A 18 5.75 1.87 -9.51
CA LYS A 18 7.16 1.77 -9.91
C LYS A 18 7.69 0.33 -9.94
N ILE A 19 7.24 -0.53 -9.04
CA ILE A 19 7.58 -1.96 -9.07
C ILE A 19 7.10 -2.60 -10.37
N PHE A 20 5.87 -2.32 -10.81
CA PHE A 20 5.34 -2.88 -12.06
C PHE A 20 5.99 -2.29 -13.31
N GLU A 21 6.31 -0.99 -13.32
CA GLU A 21 7.10 -0.38 -14.40
C GLU A 21 8.47 -1.07 -14.54
N ASN A 22 9.18 -1.25 -13.43
CA ASN A 22 10.48 -1.94 -13.41
C ASN A 22 10.36 -3.45 -13.74
N ALA A 23 9.17 -4.03 -13.58
CA ALA A 23 8.85 -5.38 -14.05
C ALA A 23 8.51 -5.43 -15.56
N GLY A 24 8.65 -4.31 -16.28
CA GLY A 24 8.37 -4.23 -17.72
C GLY A 24 6.88 -4.21 -18.08
N ARG A 25 5.98 -3.90 -17.11
CA ARG A 25 4.54 -3.83 -17.36
C ARG A 25 4.12 -2.40 -17.70
N VAL A 26 3.22 -2.27 -18.68
CA VAL A 26 2.52 -1.00 -18.91
C VAL A 26 1.66 -0.71 -17.67
N THR A 27 1.98 0.36 -16.97
CA THR A 27 1.41 0.65 -15.64
C THR A 27 0.80 2.04 -15.60
N HIS A 28 -0.39 2.13 -15.03
CA HIS A 28 -1.13 3.37 -14.81
C HIS A 28 -1.38 3.58 -13.32
N VAL A 29 -0.89 4.69 -12.79
CA VAL A 29 -1.18 5.14 -11.41
C VAL A 29 -2.32 6.14 -11.49
N ALA A 30 -3.40 5.91 -10.75
CA ALA A 30 -4.64 6.65 -10.87
C ALA A 30 -5.45 6.74 -9.56
N GLY A 31 -6.56 7.45 -9.59
CA GLY A 31 -7.55 7.52 -8.52
C GLY A 31 -7.51 8.83 -7.74
N ASN A 32 -7.31 8.76 -6.43
CA ASN A 32 -7.20 9.94 -5.55
C ASN A 32 -5.85 10.67 -5.72
N ILE A 33 -4.96 10.13 -6.54
CA ILE A 33 -3.69 10.73 -6.99
C ILE A 33 -3.55 10.60 -8.50
N GLY A 34 -2.73 11.45 -9.09
CA GLY A 34 -2.44 11.40 -10.51
C GLY A 34 -3.69 11.67 -11.37
N TYR A 35 -4.01 10.74 -12.25
CA TYR A 35 -5.14 10.85 -13.17
C TYR A 35 -6.41 10.22 -12.58
N PRO A 36 -7.61 10.75 -12.91
CA PRO A 36 -8.86 10.09 -12.55
C PRO A 36 -8.94 8.66 -13.11
N LEU A 37 -9.43 7.71 -12.29
CA LEU A 37 -9.55 6.31 -12.73
C LEU A 37 -10.38 6.16 -14.02
N SER A 38 -11.44 6.95 -14.17
CA SER A 38 -12.28 6.96 -15.37
C SER A 38 -11.50 7.30 -16.66
N ALA A 39 -10.55 8.24 -16.57
CA ALA A 39 -9.72 8.60 -17.72
C ALA A 39 -8.72 7.49 -18.10
N VAL A 40 -8.22 6.77 -17.09
CA VAL A 40 -7.32 5.63 -17.30
C VAL A 40 -8.09 4.43 -17.84
N ALA A 41 -9.27 4.13 -17.28
CA ALA A 41 -10.09 2.99 -17.70
C ALA A 41 -10.46 3.01 -19.19
N MET A 42 -10.62 4.21 -19.78
CA MET A 42 -10.89 4.34 -21.22
C MET A 42 -9.69 4.07 -22.12
N LYS A 43 -8.47 4.12 -21.59
CA LYS A 43 -7.22 4.00 -22.36
C LYS A 43 -6.46 2.70 -22.06
N SER A 44 -6.70 2.10 -20.90
CA SER A 44 -6.00 0.88 -20.49
C SER A 44 -6.41 -0.33 -21.33
N LYS A 45 -5.44 -1.18 -21.60
CA LYS A 45 -5.61 -2.46 -22.30
C LYS A 45 -5.73 -3.59 -21.29
N LYS A 46 -6.15 -4.76 -21.77
CA LYS A 46 -6.38 -5.95 -20.93
C LYS A 46 -5.16 -6.36 -20.08
N ASP A 47 -3.96 -6.19 -20.61
CA ASP A 47 -2.71 -6.63 -19.97
C ASP A 47 -2.00 -5.51 -19.19
N ASP A 48 -2.56 -4.30 -19.21
CA ASP A 48 -2.04 -3.17 -18.44
C ASP A 48 -2.29 -3.37 -16.94
N VAL A 49 -1.40 -2.85 -16.14
CA VAL A 49 -1.56 -2.81 -14.68
C VAL A 49 -2.10 -1.43 -14.28
N VAL A 50 -3.23 -1.42 -13.59
CA VAL A 50 -3.80 -0.19 -13.04
C VAL A 50 -3.67 -0.24 -11.52
N VAL A 51 -2.91 0.70 -10.94
CA VAL A 51 -2.72 0.86 -9.50
C VAL A 51 -3.49 2.08 -9.05
N VAL A 52 -4.47 1.89 -8.17
CA VAL A 52 -5.46 2.91 -7.84
C VAL A 52 -5.37 3.28 -6.35
N GLU A 53 -5.13 4.54 -6.07
CA GLU A 53 -5.37 5.09 -4.73
C GLU A 53 -6.87 5.36 -4.55
N VAL A 54 -7.47 4.83 -3.48
CA VAL A 54 -8.91 5.01 -3.21
C VAL A 54 -9.13 5.63 -1.83
N SER A 55 -9.83 6.76 -1.79
CA SER A 55 -10.25 7.42 -0.55
C SER A 55 -11.50 6.77 0.04
N SER A 56 -11.77 7.01 1.33
CA SER A 56 -13.01 6.59 1.98
C SER A 56 -14.26 7.18 1.31
N PHE A 57 -14.15 8.41 0.79
CA PHE A 57 -15.24 9.09 0.07
C PHE A 57 -15.59 8.38 -1.24
N GLN A 58 -14.58 7.95 -2.00
CA GLN A 58 -14.80 7.19 -3.23
C GLN A 58 -15.41 5.81 -2.96
N LEU A 59 -15.03 5.17 -1.85
CA LEU A 59 -15.60 3.89 -1.43
C LEU A 59 -17.07 3.97 -1.01
N GLU A 60 -17.60 5.13 -0.67
CA GLU A 60 -19.04 5.32 -0.34
C GLU A 60 -19.96 4.92 -1.49
N SER A 61 -19.54 5.13 -2.73
CA SER A 61 -20.38 4.99 -3.92
C SER A 61 -20.05 3.81 -4.83
N ILE A 62 -19.09 2.96 -4.44
CA ILE A 62 -18.76 1.80 -5.27
C ILE A 62 -19.93 0.83 -5.35
N LYS A 63 -20.09 0.18 -6.52
CA LYS A 63 -21.08 -0.88 -6.75
C LYS A 63 -20.41 -2.16 -7.27
N THR A 64 -19.67 -2.05 -8.36
CA THR A 64 -19.02 -3.19 -9.05
C THR A 64 -17.50 -3.09 -9.04
N PHE A 65 -16.94 -2.13 -8.29
CA PHE A 65 -15.48 -1.98 -8.20
C PHE A 65 -14.86 -3.25 -7.59
N HIS A 66 -14.03 -3.93 -8.40
CA HIS A 66 -13.49 -5.25 -8.07
C HIS A 66 -11.98 -5.29 -8.35
N PRO A 67 -11.14 -4.87 -7.39
CA PRO A 67 -9.70 -4.98 -7.52
C PRO A 67 -9.25 -6.43 -7.28
N HIS A 68 -8.40 -6.98 -8.16
CA HIS A 68 -7.83 -8.32 -7.98
C HIS A 68 -6.92 -8.40 -6.74
N VAL A 69 -6.16 -7.33 -6.46
CA VAL A 69 -5.40 -7.20 -5.21
C VAL A 69 -5.79 -5.87 -4.57
N ALA A 70 -6.25 -5.89 -3.33
CA ALA A 70 -6.58 -4.69 -2.58
C ALA A 70 -5.81 -4.63 -1.27
N ALA A 71 -5.33 -3.43 -0.89
CA ALA A 71 -4.66 -3.20 0.38
C ALA A 71 -5.41 -2.19 1.23
N LEU A 72 -5.52 -2.48 2.53
CA LEU A 72 -5.89 -1.55 3.58
C LEU A 72 -4.72 -1.42 4.55
N LEU A 73 -4.07 -0.25 4.56
CA LEU A 73 -2.77 -0.07 5.17
C LEU A 73 -2.83 0.11 6.70
N ASN A 74 -3.75 0.94 7.14
CA ASN A 74 -3.96 1.28 8.56
C ASN A 74 -5.29 2.01 8.72
N ILE A 75 -5.77 2.06 9.96
CA ILE A 75 -6.95 2.83 10.34
C ILE A 75 -6.64 3.59 11.63
N THR A 76 -6.47 4.90 11.52
CA THR A 76 -6.40 5.85 12.62
C THR A 76 -7.50 6.89 12.46
N GLU A 77 -7.78 7.66 13.49
CA GLU A 77 -8.84 8.67 13.47
C GLU A 77 -8.57 9.73 12.40
N ASP A 78 -9.51 9.89 11.47
CA ASP A 78 -9.46 10.90 10.43
C ASP A 78 -10.87 11.11 9.84
N HIS A 79 -11.16 12.29 9.34
CA HIS A 79 -12.41 12.63 8.64
C HIS A 79 -13.72 12.32 9.43
N LEU A 80 -13.70 12.30 10.77
CA LEU A 80 -14.89 12.00 11.58
C LEU A 80 -15.97 13.09 11.45
N ASN A 81 -15.59 14.32 11.12
CA ASN A 81 -16.52 15.39 10.76
C ASN A 81 -17.41 15.02 9.56
N ARG A 82 -16.94 14.14 8.66
CA ARG A 82 -17.68 13.66 7.49
C ARG A 82 -18.35 12.31 7.73
N HIS A 83 -17.65 11.37 8.36
CA HIS A 83 -18.12 9.99 8.55
C HIS A 83 -18.88 9.77 9.86
N GLY A 84 -18.85 10.73 10.78
CA GLY A 84 -19.55 10.69 12.05
C GLY A 84 -18.89 9.82 13.12
N THR A 85 -18.56 8.56 12.81
CA THR A 85 -17.97 7.61 13.77
C THR A 85 -16.83 6.79 13.18
N MET A 86 -15.91 6.34 14.03
CA MET A 86 -14.86 5.38 13.62
C MET A 86 -15.44 4.09 13.05
N ALA A 87 -16.52 3.58 13.60
CA ALA A 87 -17.18 2.38 13.09
C ALA A 87 -17.65 2.55 11.63
N GLN A 88 -18.20 3.71 11.29
CA GLN A 88 -18.60 4.03 9.92
C GLN A 88 -17.38 4.17 9.02
N TYR A 89 -16.33 4.86 9.48
CA TYR A 89 -15.10 5.04 8.73
C TYR A 89 -14.43 3.69 8.40
N ILE A 90 -14.32 2.78 9.38
CA ILE A 90 -13.81 1.42 9.20
C ILE A 90 -14.65 0.67 8.16
N ARG A 91 -16.00 0.71 8.30
CA ARG A 91 -16.91 0.04 7.36
C ARG A 91 -16.74 0.53 5.93
N LEU A 92 -16.59 1.84 5.74
CA LEU A 92 -16.38 2.41 4.41
C LEU A 92 -15.05 1.95 3.79
N LYS A 93 -13.95 1.95 4.54
CA LYS A 93 -12.67 1.46 4.01
C LYS A 93 -12.70 -0.04 3.72
N GLN A 94 -13.39 -0.83 4.53
CA GLN A 94 -13.55 -2.28 4.31
C GLN A 94 -14.25 -2.59 2.99
N ARG A 95 -15.06 -1.69 2.45
CA ARG A 95 -15.75 -1.87 1.16
C ARG A 95 -14.79 -2.09 -0.02
N ILE A 96 -13.51 -1.75 0.11
CA ILE A 96 -12.50 -2.05 -0.93
C ILE A 96 -12.45 -3.56 -1.27
N PHE A 97 -12.84 -4.43 -0.33
CA PHE A 97 -12.89 -5.88 -0.48
C PHE A 97 -14.28 -6.42 -0.82
N GLU A 98 -15.31 -5.55 -0.90
CA GLU A 98 -16.74 -5.93 -0.96
C GLU A 98 -17.07 -6.89 -2.10
N ASN A 99 -16.49 -6.66 -3.27
CA ASN A 99 -16.73 -7.45 -4.48
C ASN A 99 -15.63 -8.50 -4.75
N GLN A 100 -14.64 -8.63 -3.88
CA GLN A 100 -13.60 -9.64 -4.02
C GLN A 100 -14.16 -11.06 -3.76
N THR A 101 -13.50 -12.02 -4.35
CA THR A 101 -13.79 -13.46 -4.27
C THR A 101 -12.58 -14.24 -3.76
N GLY A 102 -12.68 -15.53 -3.56
CA GLY A 102 -11.56 -16.39 -3.18
C GLY A 102 -10.41 -16.48 -4.20
N ARG A 103 -10.54 -15.84 -5.37
CA ARG A 103 -9.47 -15.73 -6.37
C ARG A 103 -8.65 -14.44 -6.24
N ASP A 104 -9.09 -13.54 -5.38
CA ASP A 104 -8.50 -12.22 -5.17
C ASP A 104 -7.68 -12.18 -3.89
N TYR A 105 -6.91 -11.10 -3.70
CA TYR A 105 -6.05 -10.95 -2.53
C TYR A 105 -6.42 -9.70 -1.72
N ALA A 106 -6.59 -9.87 -0.41
CA ALA A 106 -6.69 -8.79 0.57
C ALA A 106 -5.35 -8.66 1.29
N VAL A 107 -4.70 -7.51 1.16
CA VAL A 107 -3.44 -7.20 1.84
C VAL A 107 -3.75 -6.33 3.06
N LEU A 108 -3.44 -6.83 4.26
CA LEU A 108 -3.83 -6.24 5.55
C LEU A 108 -2.62 -6.12 6.48
N ASN A 109 -2.60 -5.05 7.28
CA ASN A 109 -1.59 -4.88 8.32
C ASN A 109 -1.89 -5.77 9.53
N MET A 110 -0.99 -6.72 9.81
CA MET A 110 -1.06 -7.61 10.97
C MET A 110 -0.87 -6.87 12.29
N ASP A 111 -0.09 -5.78 12.25
CA ASP A 111 0.24 -4.97 13.43
C ASP A 111 -0.91 -4.02 13.83
N ASP A 112 -1.93 -3.86 12.98
CA ASP A 112 -3.15 -3.10 13.27
C ASP A 112 -4.26 -4.03 13.79
N PRO A 113 -4.69 -3.92 15.07
CA PRO A 113 -5.68 -4.83 15.65
C PRO A 113 -7.05 -4.79 14.96
N VAL A 114 -7.41 -3.66 14.32
CA VAL A 114 -8.67 -3.53 13.58
C VAL A 114 -8.58 -4.33 12.29
N LEU A 115 -7.46 -4.22 11.59
CA LEU A 115 -7.24 -4.91 10.32
C LEU A 115 -7.02 -6.42 10.52
N PHE A 116 -6.32 -6.81 11.57
CA PHE A 116 -6.18 -8.21 11.94
C PHE A 116 -7.55 -8.90 12.13
N LYS A 117 -8.45 -8.25 12.89
CA LYS A 117 -9.83 -8.77 13.08
C LYS A 117 -10.67 -8.74 11.80
N MET A 118 -10.36 -7.85 10.87
CA MET A 118 -11.06 -7.73 9.58
C MET A 118 -10.75 -8.90 8.67
N ALA A 119 -9.58 -9.53 8.78
CA ALA A 119 -9.16 -10.66 7.95
C ALA A 119 -10.17 -11.81 7.94
N GLY A 120 -10.80 -12.11 9.07
CA GLY A 120 -11.85 -13.15 9.16
C GLY A 120 -13.17 -12.79 8.48
N LYS A 121 -13.32 -11.59 7.92
CA LYS A 121 -14.57 -11.11 7.30
C LYS A 121 -14.45 -10.91 5.79
N VAL A 122 -13.26 -11.03 5.21
CA VAL A 122 -13.04 -10.92 3.76
C VAL A 122 -13.19 -12.30 3.10
N LYS A 123 -13.61 -12.30 1.84
CA LYS A 123 -13.78 -13.55 1.05
C LYS A 123 -12.50 -13.92 0.29
N SER A 124 -11.62 -12.96 0.09
CA SER A 124 -10.36 -13.09 -0.64
C SER A 124 -9.29 -13.82 0.18
N GLN A 125 -8.25 -14.27 -0.49
CA GLN A 125 -7.06 -14.79 0.15
C GLN A 125 -6.36 -13.66 0.91
N VAL A 126 -6.07 -13.86 2.19
CA VAL A 126 -5.44 -12.82 3.02
C VAL A 126 -3.93 -12.95 2.95
N ALA A 127 -3.28 -11.88 2.54
CA ALA A 127 -1.84 -11.68 2.69
C ALA A 127 -1.61 -10.59 3.75
N PHE A 128 -0.98 -10.92 4.83
CA PHE A 128 -0.62 -9.92 5.83
C PHE A 128 0.68 -9.20 5.48
N PHE A 129 0.85 -7.99 5.96
CA PHE A 129 2.17 -7.41 6.13
C PHE A 129 2.39 -7.03 7.59
N SER A 130 3.62 -7.18 8.07
CA SER A 130 4.00 -6.87 9.45
C SER A 130 5.44 -6.41 9.55
N ARG A 131 5.66 -5.37 10.33
CA ARG A 131 6.99 -4.87 10.67
C ARG A 131 7.52 -5.52 11.94
N THR A 132 6.66 -6.03 12.80
CA THR A 132 6.98 -6.43 14.17
C THR A 132 7.04 -7.93 14.39
N GLN A 133 6.46 -8.74 13.50
CA GLN A 133 6.38 -10.19 13.66
C GLN A 133 6.27 -10.94 12.33
N PRO A 134 6.73 -12.19 12.27
CA PRO A 134 6.49 -13.06 11.13
C PRO A 134 5.01 -13.33 10.90
N VAL A 135 4.62 -13.52 9.63
CA VAL A 135 3.26 -13.90 9.22
C VAL A 135 3.29 -15.20 8.41
N GLU A 136 2.23 -15.99 8.50
CA GLU A 136 2.13 -17.27 7.76
C GLU A 136 2.06 -17.05 6.25
N ASN A 137 1.26 -16.06 5.82
CA ASN A 137 1.11 -15.67 4.41
C ASN A 137 1.23 -14.14 4.31
N GLY A 138 2.29 -13.66 3.64
CA GLY A 138 2.49 -12.23 3.48
C GLY A 138 3.93 -11.76 3.45
N ALA A 139 4.13 -10.46 3.66
CA ALA A 139 5.44 -9.82 3.72
C ALA A 139 5.74 -9.32 5.14
N PHE A 140 6.92 -9.60 5.66
CA PHE A 140 7.28 -9.21 7.02
C PHE A 140 8.78 -8.97 7.17
N VAL A 141 9.16 -8.39 8.31
CA VAL A 141 10.56 -8.23 8.68
C VAL A 141 10.96 -9.37 9.62
N GLU A 142 12.06 -10.02 9.30
CA GLU A 142 12.71 -11.02 10.13
C GLU A 142 14.21 -10.89 10.00
N ASP A 143 14.94 -10.85 11.12
CA ASP A 143 16.39 -10.67 11.18
C ASP A 143 16.89 -9.50 10.32
N GLY A 144 16.16 -8.36 10.35
CA GLY A 144 16.47 -7.18 9.57
C GLY A 144 16.19 -7.29 8.07
N LYS A 145 15.58 -8.37 7.60
CA LYS A 145 15.29 -8.62 6.18
C LYS A 145 13.80 -8.56 5.90
N ILE A 146 13.44 -8.02 4.75
CA ILE A 146 12.10 -8.15 4.18
C ILE A 146 11.97 -9.52 3.57
N VAL A 147 11.00 -10.28 4.05
CA VAL A 147 10.70 -11.66 3.63
C VAL A 147 9.28 -11.70 3.10
N TRP A 148 9.08 -12.41 1.99
CA TRP A 148 7.78 -12.85 1.53
C TRP A 148 7.60 -14.34 1.80
N GLN A 149 6.48 -14.72 2.37
CA GLN A 149 6.10 -16.12 2.59
C GLN A 149 4.67 -16.36 2.10
N TRP A 150 4.45 -17.49 1.41
CA TRP A 150 3.14 -17.89 0.93
C TRP A 150 3.04 -19.41 0.82
N ASN A 151 2.06 -20.00 1.49
CA ASN A 151 1.84 -21.47 1.51
C ASN A 151 3.13 -22.27 1.81
N GLY A 152 3.90 -21.83 2.79
CA GLY A 152 5.16 -22.44 3.18
C GLY A 152 6.37 -22.10 2.29
N ALA A 153 6.16 -21.61 1.07
CA ALA A 153 7.26 -21.13 0.22
C ALA A 153 7.73 -19.75 0.69
N ARG A 154 9.04 -19.60 0.86
CA ARG A 154 9.65 -18.41 1.44
C ARG A 154 10.74 -17.85 0.54
N ARG A 155 10.84 -16.53 0.46
CA ARG A 155 11.91 -15.82 -0.25
C ARG A 155 12.28 -14.52 0.42
N THR A 156 13.57 -14.24 0.52
CA THR A 156 14.08 -12.94 0.98
C THR A 156 14.03 -11.94 -0.17
N ILE A 157 13.55 -10.73 0.11
CA ILE A 157 13.51 -9.63 -0.84
C ILE A 157 14.80 -8.79 -0.76
N CYS A 158 15.05 -8.13 0.38
CA CYS A 158 16.26 -7.35 0.65
C CYS A 158 16.42 -7.13 2.15
N ASP A 159 17.54 -6.52 2.57
CA ASP A 159 17.67 -6.01 3.93
C ASP A 159 16.77 -4.77 4.09
N ALA A 160 16.12 -4.64 5.25
CA ALA A 160 15.20 -3.53 5.52
C ALA A 160 15.91 -2.17 5.53
N GLU A 161 17.19 -2.15 5.92
CA GLU A 161 18.03 -0.94 5.93
C GLU A 161 18.35 -0.41 4.52
N GLN A 162 18.21 -1.24 3.49
CA GLN A 162 18.48 -0.87 2.10
C GLN A 162 17.34 -0.12 1.44
N ILE A 163 16.18 0.02 2.12
CA ILE A 163 15.09 0.83 1.58
C ILE A 163 15.47 2.31 1.66
N LEU A 164 15.30 3.01 0.57
CA LEU A 164 15.75 4.40 0.47
C LEU A 164 14.84 5.38 1.23
N ILE A 165 13.55 5.08 1.34
CA ILE A 165 12.57 5.91 2.06
C ILE A 165 12.65 5.64 3.59
N PRO A 166 12.96 6.66 4.40
CA PRO A 166 13.20 6.45 5.83
C PRO A 166 11.92 6.31 6.65
N GLY A 167 12.06 5.73 7.83
CA GLY A 167 11.06 5.70 8.88
C GLY A 167 10.22 4.42 8.90
N PRO A 168 9.68 4.06 10.08
CA PRO A 168 8.95 2.81 10.29
C PRO A 168 7.67 2.72 9.45
N HIS A 169 6.95 3.83 9.27
CA HIS A 169 5.76 3.91 8.42
C HIS A 169 6.09 3.66 6.92
N ASN A 170 7.26 4.07 6.46
CA ASN A 170 7.70 3.80 5.09
C ASN A 170 8.14 2.33 4.90
N LEU A 171 8.67 1.70 5.93
CA LEU A 171 8.89 0.26 5.95
C LEU A 171 7.55 -0.50 5.82
N GLU A 172 6.51 -0.08 6.52
CA GLU A 172 5.16 -0.64 6.38
C GLU A 172 4.60 -0.45 4.95
N ASN A 173 4.77 0.75 4.37
CA ASN A 173 4.40 1.01 2.98
C ASN A 173 5.14 0.09 1.99
N ALA A 174 6.44 -0.14 2.23
CA ALA A 174 7.26 -1.04 1.42
C ALA A 174 6.83 -2.51 1.57
N LEU A 175 6.49 -2.94 2.78
CA LEU A 175 5.96 -4.28 3.06
C LEU A 175 4.61 -4.52 2.36
N ALA A 176 3.70 -3.54 2.44
CA ALA A 176 2.40 -3.61 1.75
C ALA A 176 2.58 -3.70 0.23
N ALA A 177 3.44 -2.83 -0.36
CA ALA A 177 3.74 -2.87 -1.79
C ALA A 177 4.41 -4.19 -2.20
N THR A 178 5.32 -4.71 -1.37
CA THR A 178 5.95 -6.03 -1.58
C THR A 178 4.91 -7.15 -1.59
N ALA A 179 4.01 -7.18 -0.61
CA ALA A 179 2.96 -8.19 -0.53
C ALA A 179 2.06 -8.16 -1.78
N MET A 180 1.64 -6.96 -2.20
CA MET A 180 0.80 -6.79 -3.40
C MET A 180 1.54 -7.22 -4.68
N ALA A 181 2.81 -6.85 -4.82
CA ALA A 181 3.63 -7.20 -5.97
C ALA A 181 3.90 -8.72 -6.04
N CYS A 182 4.21 -9.35 -4.90
CA CYS A 182 4.42 -10.79 -4.80
C CYS A 182 3.15 -11.59 -5.10
N ALA A 183 1.97 -11.13 -4.64
CA ALA A 183 0.67 -11.73 -4.96
C ALA A 183 0.40 -11.70 -6.49
N MET A 184 0.96 -10.72 -7.21
CA MET A 184 0.91 -10.61 -8.67
C MET A 184 2.07 -11.31 -9.39
N GLY A 185 2.91 -12.06 -8.67
CA GLY A 185 4.00 -12.84 -9.24
C GLY A 185 5.24 -12.03 -9.66
N VAL A 186 5.39 -10.77 -9.20
CA VAL A 186 6.58 -9.98 -9.52
C VAL A 186 7.83 -10.62 -8.91
N PRO A 187 8.94 -10.79 -9.68
CA PRO A 187 10.14 -11.40 -9.19
C PRO A 187 10.83 -10.59 -8.07
N ALA A 188 11.33 -11.27 -7.03
CA ALA A 188 12.01 -10.63 -5.89
C ALA A 188 13.16 -9.67 -6.29
N PRO A 189 14.00 -9.95 -7.29
CA PRO A 189 15.04 -9.01 -7.72
C PRO A 189 14.50 -7.67 -8.21
N VAL A 190 13.34 -7.65 -8.88
CA VAL A 190 12.69 -6.42 -9.36
C VAL A 190 12.17 -5.60 -8.19
N ILE A 191 11.51 -6.27 -7.23
CA ILE A 191 11.01 -5.61 -6.01
C ILE A 191 12.19 -5.00 -5.24
N ARG A 192 13.26 -5.79 -4.98
CA ARG A 192 14.49 -5.33 -4.33
C ARG A 192 15.05 -4.08 -4.99
N HIS A 193 15.30 -4.15 -6.29
CA HIS A 193 15.86 -3.01 -7.06
C HIS A 193 15.00 -1.75 -6.88
N THR A 194 13.67 -1.90 -6.93
CA THR A 194 12.76 -0.76 -6.78
C THR A 194 12.81 -0.20 -5.36
N LEU A 195 12.77 -1.03 -4.32
CA LEU A 195 12.85 -0.60 -2.93
C LEU A 195 14.16 0.17 -2.64
N GLN A 196 15.27 -0.26 -3.25
CA GLN A 196 16.59 0.36 -3.09
C GLN A 196 16.77 1.65 -3.90
N SER A 197 15.91 1.92 -4.89
CA SER A 197 16.03 3.08 -5.78
C SER A 197 14.89 4.08 -5.65
N PHE A 198 13.80 3.73 -4.98
CA PHE A 198 12.64 4.61 -4.82
C PHE A 198 12.90 5.69 -3.78
N SER A 199 13.03 6.93 -4.21
CA SER A 199 13.36 8.09 -3.36
C SER A 199 12.18 8.70 -2.59
N GLY A 200 10.98 8.12 -2.73
CA GLY A 200 9.76 8.65 -2.12
C GLY A 200 8.89 9.45 -3.08
N VAL A 201 7.94 10.18 -2.51
CA VAL A 201 6.99 11.03 -3.23
C VAL A 201 7.22 12.48 -2.82
N GLU A 202 7.22 13.39 -3.78
CA GLU A 202 7.34 14.84 -3.53
C GLU A 202 6.32 15.30 -2.47
N HIS A 203 6.76 16.19 -1.60
CA HIS A 203 5.98 16.79 -0.51
C HIS A 203 5.54 15.83 0.60
N ARG A 204 6.11 14.60 0.66
CA ARG A 204 5.85 13.60 1.71
C ARG A 204 7.14 13.17 2.37
N ILE A 205 7.52 13.88 3.44
CA ILE A 205 8.80 13.71 4.17
C ILE A 205 9.98 13.78 3.19
N GLU A 206 9.84 14.64 2.20
CA GLU A 206 10.81 14.86 1.14
C GLU A 206 12.03 15.61 1.69
N LYS A 207 13.22 15.02 1.58
CA LYS A 207 14.47 15.71 1.92
C LYS A 207 14.82 16.71 0.81
N VAL A 208 14.55 17.99 1.06
CA VAL A 208 14.78 19.06 0.08
C VAL A 208 16.25 19.42 -0.02
N ARG A 209 16.91 19.68 1.12
CA ARG A 209 18.34 20.01 1.21
C ARG A 209 18.86 19.91 2.63
N VAL A 210 20.20 19.91 2.76
CA VAL A 210 20.88 20.22 4.01
C VAL A 210 21.55 21.57 3.86
N PHE A 211 21.29 22.51 4.77
CA PHE A 211 21.91 23.83 4.78
C PHE A 211 22.51 24.09 6.17
N GLN A 212 23.80 24.40 6.22
CA GLN A 212 24.57 24.60 7.46
C GLN A 212 24.37 23.46 8.50
N GLY A 213 24.36 22.20 8.05
CA GLY A 213 24.16 21.03 8.88
C GLY A 213 22.70 20.73 9.28
N VAL A 214 21.75 21.60 8.93
CA VAL A 214 20.32 21.43 9.22
C VAL A 214 19.60 20.82 8.02
N PRO A 215 18.94 19.62 8.18
CA PRO A 215 18.11 19.04 7.12
C PRO A 215 16.78 19.80 6.98
N TYR A 216 16.43 20.14 5.75
CA TYR A 216 15.12 20.71 5.40
C TYR A 216 14.26 19.62 4.77
N ILE A 217 13.14 19.35 5.42
CA ILE A 217 12.20 18.28 5.01
C ILE A 217 10.86 18.91 4.66
N ASN A 218 10.33 18.56 3.49
CA ASN A 218 9.01 18.98 3.02
C ASN A 218 7.96 17.88 3.31
N ALA A 219 7.02 18.15 4.18
CA ALA A 219 5.89 17.29 4.51
C ALA A 219 4.54 17.98 4.28
N SER A 220 4.49 18.93 3.33
CA SER A 220 3.30 19.80 3.11
C SER A 220 2.03 19.07 2.66
N LYS A 221 2.13 17.80 2.25
CA LYS A 221 0.99 16.92 1.94
C LYS A 221 0.43 16.16 3.16
N GLY A 222 1.05 16.27 4.34
CA GLY A 222 0.53 15.71 5.59
C GLY A 222 -0.79 16.40 5.97
N THR A 223 -1.84 15.62 6.24
CA THR A 223 -3.17 16.11 6.63
C THR A 223 -3.51 15.84 8.09
N ASN A 224 -2.68 15.05 8.76
CA ASN A 224 -2.78 14.71 10.18
C ASN A 224 -1.40 14.55 10.80
N VAL A 225 -1.35 14.49 12.14
CA VAL A 225 -0.09 14.40 12.91
C VAL A 225 0.67 13.13 12.59
N ASP A 226 0.00 11.97 12.55
CA ASP A 226 0.61 10.66 12.29
C ASP A 226 1.25 10.56 10.88
N GLY A 227 0.84 11.41 9.95
CA GLY A 227 1.40 11.47 8.60
C GLY A 227 2.67 12.30 8.47
N THR A 228 3.13 12.94 9.59
CA THR A 228 4.25 13.90 9.59
C THR A 228 5.34 13.57 10.61
N ILE A 229 5.04 12.79 11.64
CA ILE A 229 5.96 12.41 12.73
C ILE A 229 6.67 11.07 12.44
#